data_c9167c001ebb372edb27fdc57e344ae2
#
_entry.id   c9167c001ebb372edb27fdc57e344ae2
#
_cell.length_a   1.000
_cell.length_b   1.000
_cell.length_c   1.000
_cell.angle_alpha   90.00
_cell.angle_beta   90.00
_cell.angle_gamma   90.00
#
_symmetry.space_group_name_H-M   'P 1'
#
loop_
_entity.id
_entity.type
_entity.pdbx_description
1 polymer ?
#
loop_
_entity_poly.entity_id
_entity_poly.type
_entity_poly.pdbx_seq_one_letter_code
_entity_poly.pdbx_strand_id
1 'polypeptide(L)'
;MRYTARILAFLFGLSLNVALSETTAAVDWPDGYVVYENTASPDEQYGVLVPTMEAWEKDESLSEANYLADVKNHRVLGKIDKVDYFEHQNHRGLAVFWTPQSSICVVENDGRYGADSISVLEINDSNFAQTEIGDRIQKSLDAAMKKQAHTEMGGYVSPYFRFGTDRKVRVRALSQNNPKQFDDVKTYCALFQGTFDVAAKKWTVTDARSITVEQDDALETAHGDLEQDLEHTTFQKEEDKAQSLDQTMNKVYRAAQFILPPARFAAVKREQIEWLKKRDAAPSTDEKCKLMEARIKALQELVW
;
A
#
# COMPACT_ATOMS: atom_id res chain seq x y z
N MET A 1 12.44 10.29 -84.11
CA MET A 1 11.66 9.82 -82.90
C MET A 1 12.14 10.64 -81.74
N ARG A 2 11.29 11.53 -81.22
CA ARG A 2 11.62 12.43 -80.13
C ARG A 2 10.88 11.93 -78.91
N TYR A 3 11.58 11.52 -77.82
CA TYR A 3 11.01 11.18 -76.53
C TYR A 3 11.05 12.43 -75.65
N THR A 4 9.90 12.91 -75.27
CA THR A 4 9.70 13.97 -74.27
C THR A 4 9.52 13.34 -72.93
N ALA A 5 10.48 13.56 -72.03
CA ALA A 5 10.35 13.15 -70.60
C ALA A 5 9.51 14.19 -69.82
N ARG A 6 8.44 13.78 -69.20
CA ARG A 6 7.67 14.56 -68.23
C ARG A 6 8.21 14.34 -66.81
N ILE A 7 8.79 15.40 -66.27
CA ILE A 7 9.15 15.43 -64.83
C ILE A 7 7.91 15.77 -64.03
N LEU A 8 7.49 14.84 -63.17
CA LEU A 8 6.41 15.03 -62.21
C LEU A 8 7.04 15.49 -60.87
N ALA A 9 6.85 16.76 -60.51
CA ALA A 9 7.28 17.27 -59.20
C ALA A 9 6.25 16.92 -58.15
N PHE A 10 6.64 16.05 -57.21
CA PHE A 10 5.87 15.78 -55.99
C PHE A 10 6.21 16.82 -54.92
N LEU A 11 5.33 17.75 -54.66
CA LEU A 11 5.38 18.63 -53.50
C LEU A 11 4.88 17.86 -52.27
N PHE A 12 5.81 17.45 -51.43
CA PHE A 12 5.48 16.95 -50.08
C PHE A 12 5.19 18.15 -49.17
N GLY A 13 3.91 18.39 -48.89
CA GLY A 13 3.48 19.33 -47.87
C GLY A 13 3.75 18.73 -46.49
N LEU A 14 4.82 19.19 -45.80
CA LEU A 14 5.02 18.96 -44.40
C LEU A 14 4.00 19.81 -43.61
N SER A 15 2.92 19.19 -43.18
CA SER A 15 2.04 19.77 -42.17
C SER A 15 2.73 19.68 -40.82
N LEU A 16 3.29 20.78 -40.34
CA LEU A 16 3.79 20.94 -38.99
C LEU A 16 2.55 20.98 -38.04
N ASN A 17 2.13 19.86 -37.49
CA ASN A 17 1.23 19.86 -36.37
C ASN A 17 2.00 20.35 -35.14
N VAL A 18 1.98 21.65 -34.89
CA VAL A 18 2.32 22.22 -33.58
C VAL A 18 1.20 21.82 -32.66
N ALA A 19 1.41 20.75 -31.89
CA ALA A 19 0.59 20.46 -30.73
C ALA A 19 0.82 21.61 -29.74
N LEU A 20 -0.11 22.54 -29.70
CA LEU A 20 -0.22 23.48 -28.59
C LEU A 20 -0.43 22.67 -27.35
N SER A 21 0.65 22.49 -26.57
CA SER A 21 0.53 22.04 -25.19
C SER A 21 -0.26 23.11 -24.47
N GLU A 22 -1.53 22.83 -24.19
CA GLU A 22 -2.31 23.65 -23.25
C GLU A 22 -1.57 23.59 -21.93
N THR A 23 -0.85 24.65 -21.59
CA THR A 23 -0.33 24.90 -20.25
C THR A 23 -1.56 25.13 -19.40
N THR A 24 -2.07 24.09 -18.76
CA THR A 24 -3.07 24.23 -17.70
C THR A 24 -2.48 25.21 -16.69
N ALA A 25 -3.16 26.33 -16.51
CA ALA A 25 -2.77 27.33 -15.53
C ALA A 25 -2.63 26.63 -14.16
N ALA A 26 -1.56 26.94 -13.44
CA ALA A 26 -1.39 26.44 -12.08
C ALA A 26 -2.64 26.85 -11.27
N VAL A 27 -3.33 25.87 -10.69
CA VAL A 27 -4.46 26.12 -9.83
C VAL A 27 -3.91 26.32 -8.42
N ASP A 28 -4.16 27.48 -7.83
CA ASP A 28 -3.80 27.74 -6.44
C ASP A 28 -4.50 26.76 -5.50
N TRP A 29 -3.92 26.56 -4.31
CA TRP A 29 -4.56 25.70 -3.32
C TRP A 29 -5.93 26.22 -2.97
N PRO A 30 -6.93 25.36 -2.89
CA PRO A 30 -8.27 25.77 -2.48
C PRO A 30 -8.25 26.29 -1.06
N ASP A 31 -9.04 27.32 -0.77
CA ASP A 31 -9.19 27.86 0.57
C ASP A 31 -9.66 26.77 1.54
N GLY A 32 -9.09 26.75 2.73
CA GLY A 32 -9.45 25.78 3.77
C GLY A 32 -8.82 24.38 3.60
N TYR A 33 -7.86 24.21 2.67
CA TYR A 33 -7.12 22.96 2.51
C TYR A 33 -5.72 23.03 3.10
N VAL A 34 -5.28 21.89 3.60
CA VAL A 34 -3.91 21.69 4.13
C VAL A 34 -3.28 20.45 3.53
N VAL A 35 -1.95 20.38 3.50
CA VAL A 35 -1.25 19.12 3.21
C VAL A 35 -1.47 18.20 4.40
N TYR A 36 -2.06 17.05 4.17
CA TYR A 36 -2.29 16.07 5.24
C TYR A 36 -0.98 15.44 5.68
N GLU A 37 -0.79 15.36 6.99
CA GLU A 37 0.38 14.75 7.60
C GLU A 37 0.58 13.31 7.06
N ASN A 38 1.82 12.86 6.97
CA ASN A 38 2.19 11.53 6.48
C ASN A 38 1.81 11.21 5.02
N THR A 39 1.38 12.20 4.24
CA THR A 39 1.17 12.00 2.79
C THR A 39 2.31 12.54 1.94
N ALA A 40 3.30 13.18 2.54
CA ALA A 40 4.43 13.76 1.82
C ALA A 40 5.28 12.68 1.14
N SER A 41 5.74 12.98 -0.08
CA SER A 41 6.70 12.15 -0.79
C SER A 41 8.09 12.17 -0.12
N PRO A 42 8.95 11.17 -0.34
CA PRO A 42 10.29 11.11 0.26
C PRO A 42 11.18 12.33 0.02
N ASP A 43 10.98 13.02 -1.11
CA ASP A 43 11.66 14.27 -1.45
C ASP A 43 10.89 15.54 -1.00
N GLU A 44 9.76 15.37 -0.29
CA GLU A 44 8.87 16.44 0.17
C GLU A 44 8.28 17.30 -0.96
N GLN A 45 8.33 16.84 -2.19
CA GLN A 45 7.80 17.60 -3.32
C GLN A 45 6.29 17.48 -3.45
N TYR A 46 5.73 16.31 -3.16
CA TYR A 46 4.32 16.02 -3.35
C TYR A 46 3.63 15.68 -2.03
N GLY A 47 2.32 15.92 -1.96
CA GLY A 47 1.48 15.58 -0.82
C GLY A 47 0.00 15.66 -1.18
N VAL A 48 -0.86 15.17 -0.32
CA VAL A 48 -2.31 15.22 -0.52
C VAL A 48 -2.92 16.38 0.26
N LEU A 49 -3.69 17.21 -0.44
CA LEU A 49 -4.49 18.28 0.16
C LEU A 49 -5.83 17.71 0.60
N VAL A 50 -6.18 17.99 1.84
CA VAL A 50 -7.47 17.65 2.44
C VAL A 50 -8.09 18.89 3.06
N PRO A 51 -9.43 19.00 3.14
CA PRO A 51 -10.07 20.07 3.88
C PRO A 51 -9.69 20.00 5.37
N THR A 52 -9.47 21.16 5.97
CA THR A 52 -9.40 21.24 7.44
C THR A 52 -10.78 20.92 8.04
N MET A 53 -10.80 20.46 9.30
CA MET A 53 -12.06 20.23 10.00
C MET A 53 -12.92 21.53 10.02
N GLU A 54 -12.32 22.69 10.27
CA GLU A 54 -13.02 23.98 10.29
C GLU A 54 -13.66 24.34 8.93
N ALA A 55 -12.98 24.06 7.82
CA ALA A 55 -13.51 24.30 6.49
C ALA A 55 -14.65 23.32 6.18
N TRP A 56 -14.49 22.04 6.53
CA TRP A 56 -15.51 21.02 6.36
C TRP A 56 -16.77 21.30 7.17
N GLU A 57 -16.66 21.79 8.42
CA GLU A 57 -17.81 22.20 9.23
C GLU A 57 -18.63 23.33 8.60
N LYS A 58 -18.01 24.17 7.77
CA LYS A 58 -18.69 25.23 7.01
C LYS A 58 -19.32 24.74 5.71
N ASP A 59 -18.69 23.76 5.08
CA ASP A 59 -19.14 23.16 3.82
C ASP A 59 -18.69 21.68 3.75
N GLU A 60 -19.60 20.77 4.13
CA GLU A 60 -19.35 19.32 4.15
C GLU A 60 -18.99 18.75 2.77
N SER A 61 -19.36 19.42 1.68
CA SER A 61 -19.05 18.97 0.32
C SER A 61 -17.55 19.03 -0.02
N LEU A 62 -16.77 19.79 0.74
CA LEU A 62 -15.33 19.89 0.51
C LEU A 62 -14.61 18.54 0.66
N SER A 63 -15.09 17.62 1.52
CA SER A 63 -14.48 16.30 1.68
C SER A 63 -14.51 15.45 0.41
N GLU A 64 -15.44 15.73 -0.52
CA GLU A 64 -15.53 15.01 -1.79
C GLU A 64 -14.40 15.33 -2.77
N ALA A 65 -13.50 16.25 -2.45
CA ALA A 65 -12.47 16.76 -3.34
C ALA A 65 -11.08 16.82 -2.68
N ASN A 66 -10.43 15.69 -2.54
CA ASN A 66 -9.01 15.64 -2.15
C ASN A 66 -8.12 15.76 -3.39
N TYR A 67 -6.96 16.43 -3.25
CA TYR A 67 -6.11 16.74 -4.39
C TYR A 67 -4.67 16.27 -4.15
N LEU A 68 -4.02 15.78 -5.19
CA LEU A 68 -2.57 15.67 -5.20
C LEU A 68 -1.99 17.06 -5.52
N ALA A 69 -0.98 17.47 -4.76
CA ALA A 69 -0.31 18.76 -4.93
C ALA A 69 1.21 18.62 -5.06
N ASP A 70 1.79 19.51 -5.84
CA ASP A 70 3.21 19.83 -5.84
C ASP A 70 3.43 20.88 -4.75
N VAL A 71 3.85 20.41 -3.58
CA VAL A 71 3.96 21.22 -2.35
C VAL A 71 5.02 22.29 -2.49
N LYS A 72 6.19 21.94 -3.08
CA LYS A 72 7.29 22.88 -3.25
C LYS A 72 6.98 24.03 -4.19
N ASN A 73 6.15 23.78 -5.20
CA ASN A 73 5.75 24.79 -6.17
C ASN A 73 4.35 25.38 -5.88
N HIS A 74 3.75 25.02 -4.76
CA HIS A 74 2.43 25.48 -4.32
C HIS A 74 1.36 25.33 -5.40
N ARG A 75 1.27 24.15 -6.01
CA ARG A 75 0.45 23.88 -7.19
C ARG A 75 -0.39 22.62 -7.02
N VAL A 76 -1.69 22.69 -7.31
CA VAL A 76 -2.57 21.51 -7.42
C VAL A 76 -2.28 20.78 -8.73
N LEU A 77 -2.02 19.46 -8.64
CA LEU A 77 -1.84 18.58 -9.80
C LEU A 77 -3.17 18.01 -10.32
N GLY A 78 -4.15 17.83 -9.45
CA GLY A 78 -5.47 17.34 -9.81
C GLY A 78 -6.24 16.72 -8.64
N LYS A 79 -7.54 16.50 -8.83
CA LYS A 79 -8.40 15.79 -7.88
C LYS A 79 -8.07 14.29 -7.91
N ILE A 80 -8.01 13.67 -6.73
CA ILE A 80 -7.89 12.22 -6.58
C ILE A 80 -9.30 11.64 -6.52
N ASP A 81 -9.63 10.76 -7.44
CA ASP A 81 -10.93 10.11 -7.48
C ASP A 81 -11.10 9.10 -6.34
N LYS A 82 -12.33 8.98 -5.82
CA LYS A 82 -12.72 8.06 -4.74
C LYS A 82 -11.94 8.29 -3.42
N VAL A 83 -11.48 9.50 -3.17
CA VAL A 83 -10.93 9.93 -1.88
C VAL A 83 -11.83 11.03 -1.34
N ASP A 84 -12.37 10.80 -0.14
CA ASP A 84 -13.37 11.66 0.52
C ASP A 84 -12.99 11.85 2.00
N TYR A 85 -11.79 12.34 2.24
CA TYR A 85 -11.24 12.51 3.58
C TYR A 85 -11.12 13.99 3.94
N PHE A 86 -11.37 14.32 5.21
CA PHE A 86 -11.04 15.61 5.82
C PHE A 86 -10.22 15.41 7.10
N GLU A 87 -9.48 16.43 7.49
CA GLU A 87 -8.56 16.38 8.62
C GLU A 87 -9.27 15.95 9.91
N HIS A 88 -8.68 14.96 10.62
CA HIS A 88 -9.21 14.38 11.86
C HIS A 88 -10.60 13.68 11.73
N GLN A 89 -10.97 13.27 10.56
CA GLN A 89 -12.22 12.51 10.35
C GLN A 89 -12.25 11.23 11.19
N ASN A 90 -13.30 11.10 12.01
CA ASN A 90 -13.42 9.97 12.92
C ASN A 90 -13.67 8.64 12.16
N HIS A 91 -12.96 7.59 12.55
CA HIS A 91 -13.06 6.23 11.96
C HIS A 91 -12.74 6.15 10.46
N ARG A 92 -12.01 7.10 9.94
CA ARG A 92 -11.52 7.08 8.56
C ARG A 92 -10.04 7.41 8.55
N GLY A 93 -9.37 7.03 7.47
CA GLY A 93 -7.95 7.25 7.31
C GLY A 93 -7.59 7.55 5.85
N LEU A 94 -6.48 8.21 5.68
CA LEU A 94 -5.86 8.43 4.38
C LEU A 94 -4.38 8.11 4.51
N ALA A 95 -3.92 7.10 3.78
CA ALA A 95 -2.51 6.72 3.74
C ALA A 95 -1.95 6.84 2.32
N VAL A 96 -0.70 7.28 2.23
CA VAL A 96 0.00 7.38 0.95
C VAL A 96 1.36 6.71 1.04
N PHE A 97 1.55 5.72 0.21
CA PHE A 97 2.79 4.95 0.13
C PHE A 97 3.54 5.33 -1.14
N TRP A 98 4.76 5.82 -1.00
CA TRP A 98 5.55 6.34 -2.11
C TRP A 98 6.65 5.39 -2.56
N THR A 99 6.97 5.44 -3.85
CA THR A 99 8.27 4.94 -4.32
C THR A 99 9.39 5.85 -3.80
N PRO A 100 10.62 5.31 -3.60
CA PRO A 100 11.76 6.15 -3.20
C PRO A 100 12.07 7.31 -4.18
N GLN A 101 11.61 7.22 -5.43
CA GLN A 101 11.78 8.24 -6.47
C GLN A 101 10.64 9.25 -6.52
N SER A 102 9.68 9.19 -5.62
CA SER A 102 8.52 10.10 -5.55
C SER A 102 7.67 10.21 -6.84
N SER A 103 7.84 9.26 -7.77
CA SER A 103 7.18 9.29 -9.08
C SER A 103 5.91 8.44 -9.16
N ILE A 104 5.71 7.55 -8.22
CA ILE A 104 4.55 6.67 -8.10
C ILE A 104 4.19 6.59 -6.63
N CYS A 105 2.90 6.64 -6.33
CA CYS A 105 2.40 6.30 -5.01
C CYS A 105 1.13 5.44 -5.08
N VAL A 106 0.83 4.78 -3.97
CA VAL A 106 -0.47 4.18 -3.71
C VAL A 106 -1.19 5.07 -2.71
N VAL A 107 -2.40 5.46 -3.03
CA VAL A 107 -3.31 6.16 -2.11
C VAL A 107 -4.34 5.16 -1.63
N GLU A 108 -4.44 5.01 -0.33
CA GLU A 108 -5.44 4.22 0.36
C GLU A 108 -6.37 5.16 1.12
N ASN A 109 -7.66 5.09 0.81
CA ASN A 109 -8.70 5.81 1.53
C ASN A 109 -9.45 4.81 2.40
N ASP A 110 -9.26 4.91 3.70
CA ASP A 110 -9.84 3.99 4.65
C ASP A 110 -11.22 4.44 5.10
N GLY A 111 -12.16 3.52 5.02
CA GLY A 111 -13.42 3.60 5.70
C GLY A 111 -13.34 3.02 7.13
N ARG A 112 -14.48 3.00 7.79
CA ARG A 112 -14.60 2.44 9.15
C ARG A 112 -14.17 0.96 9.23
N TYR A 113 -14.18 0.25 8.11
CA TYR A 113 -14.05 -1.20 8.04
C TYR A 113 -12.98 -1.64 7.02
N GLY A 114 -11.90 -0.90 6.90
CA GLY A 114 -10.81 -1.14 5.97
C GLY A 114 -10.86 -0.24 4.74
N ALA A 115 -10.02 -0.50 3.76
CA ALA A 115 -9.87 0.34 2.58
C ALA A 115 -11.15 0.42 1.74
N ASP A 116 -11.71 1.63 1.60
CA ASP A 116 -12.84 1.92 0.71
C ASP A 116 -12.36 2.07 -0.74
N SER A 117 -11.16 2.62 -0.95
CA SER A 117 -10.53 2.68 -2.26
C SER A 117 -9.01 2.57 -2.17
N ILE A 118 -8.40 1.97 -3.20
CA ILE A 118 -6.96 1.84 -3.33
C ILE A 118 -6.59 2.21 -4.76
N SER A 119 -5.83 3.27 -4.94
CA SER A 119 -5.42 3.76 -6.26
C SER A 119 -3.92 3.92 -6.38
N VAL A 120 -3.38 3.56 -7.54
CA VAL A 120 -1.99 3.91 -7.92
C VAL A 120 -2.04 5.23 -8.66
N LEU A 121 -1.23 6.20 -8.21
CA LEU A 121 -0.99 7.45 -8.91
C LEU A 121 0.41 7.42 -9.53
N GLU A 122 0.49 7.74 -10.79
CA GLU A 122 1.73 7.91 -11.53
C GLU A 122 1.90 9.39 -11.84
N ILE A 123 2.92 10.02 -11.25
CA ILE A 123 3.15 11.46 -11.35
C ILE A 123 3.89 11.76 -12.66
N ASN A 124 3.34 12.74 -13.37
CA ASN A 124 3.98 13.36 -14.54
C ASN A 124 4.12 14.86 -14.21
N ASP A 125 5.16 15.51 -14.66
CA ASP A 125 5.58 16.89 -14.30
C ASP A 125 4.47 17.87 -13.85
N SER A 126 3.32 17.87 -14.52
CA SER A 126 2.23 18.82 -14.27
C SER A 126 0.89 18.19 -13.86
N ASN A 127 0.77 16.87 -13.87
CA ASN A 127 -0.43 16.12 -13.56
C ASN A 127 -0.08 14.71 -13.07
N PHE A 128 -1.08 13.85 -12.88
CA PHE A 128 -0.87 12.44 -12.61
C PHE A 128 -1.91 11.59 -13.35
N ALA A 129 -1.56 10.32 -13.55
CA ALA A 129 -2.49 9.30 -14.02
C ALA A 129 -2.91 8.44 -12.83
N GLN A 130 -4.22 8.29 -12.61
CA GLN A 130 -4.78 7.43 -11.56
C GLN A 130 -5.24 6.10 -12.15
N THR A 131 -4.97 5.02 -11.43
CA THR A 131 -5.51 3.70 -11.73
C THR A 131 -6.03 3.06 -10.44
N GLU A 132 -7.32 2.83 -10.38
CA GLU A 132 -7.96 2.13 -9.27
C GLU A 132 -7.57 0.65 -9.30
N ILE A 133 -7.11 0.11 -8.17
CA ILE A 133 -6.63 -1.26 -8.03
C ILE A 133 -7.35 -2.05 -6.93
N GLY A 134 -8.06 -1.40 -6.02
CA GLY A 134 -8.76 -1.99 -4.88
C GLY A 134 -9.90 -2.92 -5.30
N ASP A 135 -10.67 -2.57 -6.32
CA ASP A 135 -11.76 -3.41 -6.83
C ASP A 135 -11.31 -4.84 -7.18
N ARG A 136 -10.10 -4.99 -7.74
CA ARG A 136 -9.55 -6.30 -8.07
C ARG A 136 -9.15 -7.08 -6.83
N ILE A 137 -8.57 -6.41 -5.86
CA ILE A 137 -8.16 -6.99 -4.58
C ILE A 137 -9.41 -7.48 -3.86
N GLN A 138 -10.40 -6.60 -3.65
CA GLN A 138 -11.66 -6.91 -2.97
C GLN A 138 -12.37 -8.11 -3.60
N LYS A 139 -12.60 -8.10 -4.92
CA LYS A 139 -13.26 -9.21 -5.64
C LYS A 139 -12.53 -10.54 -5.47
N SER A 140 -11.20 -10.52 -5.39
CA SER A 140 -10.41 -11.74 -5.19
C SER A 140 -10.53 -12.28 -3.76
N LEU A 141 -10.53 -11.40 -2.76
CA LEU A 141 -10.70 -11.74 -1.35
C LEU A 141 -12.11 -12.27 -1.08
N ASP A 142 -13.16 -11.60 -1.61
CA ASP A 142 -14.54 -12.03 -1.49
C ASP A 142 -14.75 -13.41 -2.10
N ALA A 143 -14.19 -13.66 -3.28
CA ALA A 143 -14.25 -14.96 -3.93
C ALA A 143 -13.55 -16.06 -3.11
N ALA A 144 -12.46 -15.73 -2.41
CA ALA A 144 -11.76 -16.65 -1.53
C ALA A 144 -12.56 -16.95 -0.26
N MET A 145 -13.14 -15.93 0.40
CA MET A 145 -14.00 -16.09 1.57
C MET A 145 -15.28 -16.87 1.25
N LYS A 146 -15.92 -16.57 0.12
CA LYS A 146 -17.15 -17.25 -0.33
C LYS A 146 -16.99 -18.77 -0.46
N LYS A 147 -15.79 -19.24 -0.81
CA LYS A 147 -15.50 -20.68 -0.87
C LYS A 147 -15.61 -21.38 0.48
N GLN A 148 -15.34 -20.68 1.58
CA GLN A 148 -15.45 -21.21 2.95
C GLN A 148 -16.86 -21.01 3.53
N ALA A 149 -17.38 -19.78 3.38
CA ALA A 149 -18.62 -19.37 4.03
C ALA A 149 -19.88 -19.82 3.28
N HIS A 150 -19.75 -20.17 1.99
CA HIS A 150 -20.86 -20.47 1.08
C HIS A 150 -21.86 -19.31 0.89
N THR A 151 -21.58 -18.13 1.45
CA THR A 151 -22.37 -16.91 1.32
C THR A 151 -21.45 -15.73 0.98
N GLU A 152 -22.02 -14.64 0.47
CA GLU A 152 -21.29 -13.40 0.31
C GLU A 152 -21.14 -12.74 1.67
N MET A 153 -19.90 -12.48 2.06
CA MET A 153 -19.57 -11.83 3.31
C MET A 153 -18.62 -10.68 2.99
N GLY A 154 -19.03 -9.45 3.27
CA GLY A 154 -18.12 -8.33 3.26
C GLY A 154 -17.06 -8.51 4.34
N GLY A 155 -15.83 -8.10 4.07
CA GLY A 155 -14.73 -8.18 5.02
C GLY A 155 -13.93 -6.90 5.04
N TYR A 156 -13.21 -6.69 6.14
CA TYR A 156 -12.20 -5.66 6.23
C TYR A 156 -11.02 -6.02 5.31
N VAL A 157 -10.50 -5.06 4.58
CA VAL A 157 -9.31 -5.24 3.76
C VAL A 157 -8.17 -4.44 4.35
N SER A 158 -7.09 -5.13 4.69
CA SER A 158 -5.82 -4.55 5.14
C SER A 158 -4.77 -4.79 4.06
N PRO A 159 -4.49 -3.82 3.20
CA PRO A 159 -3.51 -3.96 2.14
C PRO A 159 -2.10 -3.59 2.62
N TYR A 160 -1.10 -4.23 2.06
CA TYR A 160 0.31 -3.95 2.27
C TYR A 160 0.99 -3.82 0.91
N PHE A 161 1.87 -2.83 0.78
CA PHE A 161 2.49 -2.48 -0.49
C PHE A 161 4.01 -2.57 -0.40
N ARG A 162 4.64 -3.08 -1.47
CA ARG A 162 6.08 -3.03 -1.65
C ARG A 162 6.41 -2.61 -3.08
N PHE A 163 7.18 -1.55 -3.19
CA PHE A 163 7.60 -1.02 -4.49
C PHE A 163 8.89 -1.67 -4.95
N GLY A 164 8.94 -2.03 -6.25
CA GLY A 164 10.16 -2.43 -6.93
C GLY A 164 10.73 -1.27 -7.75
N THR A 165 11.98 -1.42 -8.18
CA THR A 165 12.63 -0.45 -9.11
C THR A 165 12.08 -0.54 -10.54
N ASP A 166 11.25 -1.53 -10.82
CA ASP A 166 10.72 -1.90 -12.13
C ASP A 166 9.31 -1.35 -12.40
N ARG A 167 8.91 -0.28 -11.69
CA ARG A 167 7.57 0.33 -11.77
C ARG A 167 6.43 -0.66 -11.49
N LYS A 168 6.67 -1.59 -10.60
CA LYS A 168 5.68 -2.56 -10.14
C LYS A 168 5.36 -2.38 -8.69
N VAL A 169 4.08 -2.45 -8.36
CA VAL A 169 3.57 -2.46 -7.00
C VAL A 169 3.23 -3.91 -6.64
N ARG A 170 4.00 -4.49 -5.72
CA ARG A 170 3.63 -5.78 -5.12
C ARG A 170 2.61 -5.50 -4.04
N VAL A 171 1.54 -6.26 -4.08
CA VAL A 171 0.43 -6.11 -3.13
C VAL A 171 0.19 -7.43 -2.43
N ARG A 172 0.10 -7.37 -1.13
CA ARG A 172 -0.51 -8.39 -0.31
C ARG A 172 -1.68 -7.75 0.42
N ALA A 173 -2.83 -8.40 0.43
CA ALA A 173 -3.96 -7.92 1.20
C ALA A 173 -4.56 -9.07 2.00
N LEU A 174 -4.92 -8.76 3.22
CA LEU A 174 -5.64 -9.64 4.12
C LEU A 174 -7.09 -9.16 4.22
N SER A 175 -8.00 -10.08 4.43
CA SER A 175 -9.39 -9.72 4.70
C SER A 175 -9.97 -10.66 5.72
N GLN A 176 -10.72 -10.08 6.65
CA GLN A 176 -11.46 -10.80 7.69
C GLN A 176 -12.91 -10.34 7.67
N ASN A 177 -13.87 -11.27 7.69
CA ASN A 177 -15.27 -10.89 7.84
C ASN A 177 -15.51 -10.29 9.24
N ASN A 178 -16.53 -9.44 9.33
CA ASN A 178 -16.92 -8.86 10.61
C ASN A 178 -17.81 -9.83 11.42
N PRO A 179 -17.28 -10.59 12.39
CA PRO A 179 -18.07 -11.52 13.19
C PRO A 179 -19.08 -10.82 14.10
N LYS A 180 -18.87 -9.50 14.39
CA LYS A 180 -19.78 -8.73 15.26
C LYS A 180 -21.12 -8.39 14.60
N GLN A 181 -21.23 -8.52 13.29
CA GLN A 181 -22.52 -8.33 12.60
C GLN A 181 -23.50 -9.49 12.82
N PHE A 182 -22.96 -10.67 13.19
CA PHE A 182 -23.76 -11.88 13.32
C PHE A 182 -23.19 -12.69 14.49
N ASP A 183 -23.90 -12.74 15.60
CA ASP A 183 -23.44 -13.35 16.86
C ASP A 183 -22.98 -14.82 16.76
N ASP A 184 -23.41 -15.53 15.72
CA ASP A 184 -23.11 -16.95 15.49
C ASP A 184 -22.15 -17.20 14.31
N VAL A 185 -21.55 -16.17 13.70
CA VAL A 185 -20.75 -16.35 12.50
C VAL A 185 -19.30 -16.61 12.84
N LYS A 186 -18.80 -17.72 12.31
CA LYS A 186 -17.38 -18.06 12.34
C LYS A 186 -16.56 -16.98 11.63
N THR A 187 -15.38 -16.65 12.17
CA THR A 187 -14.40 -15.80 11.48
C THR A 187 -13.83 -16.51 10.28
N TYR A 188 -13.92 -15.87 9.12
CA TYR A 188 -13.33 -16.30 7.86
C TYR A 188 -12.29 -15.29 7.43
N CYS A 189 -11.13 -15.76 6.99
CA CYS A 189 -10.04 -14.93 6.54
C CYS A 189 -9.62 -15.29 5.12
N ALA A 190 -9.12 -14.32 4.39
CA ALA A 190 -8.62 -14.50 3.04
C ALA A 190 -7.31 -13.72 2.81
N LEU A 191 -6.49 -14.26 1.93
CA LEU A 191 -5.23 -13.67 1.48
C LEU A 191 -5.32 -13.41 -0.02
N PHE A 192 -4.86 -12.23 -0.44
CA PHE A 192 -4.55 -11.88 -1.82
C PHE A 192 -3.06 -11.57 -1.94
N GLN A 193 -2.43 -12.05 -3.02
CA GLN A 193 -1.07 -11.68 -3.41
C GLN A 193 -1.02 -11.43 -4.90
N GLY A 194 -0.45 -10.31 -5.28
CA GLY A 194 -0.33 -9.95 -6.68
C GLY A 194 0.72 -8.87 -6.92
N THR A 195 0.99 -8.63 -8.19
CA THR A 195 1.84 -7.54 -8.66
C THR A 195 1.07 -6.75 -9.69
N PHE A 196 0.96 -5.44 -9.48
CA PHE A 196 0.41 -4.52 -10.45
C PHE A 196 1.56 -3.85 -11.22
N ASP A 197 1.57 -4.01 -12.54
CA ASP A 197 2.49 -3.34 -13.46
C ASP A 197 1.88 -2.00 -13.83
N VAL A 198 2.48 -0.90 -13.34
CA VAL A 198 1.95 0.46 -13.50
C VAL A 198 1.99 0.89 -14.97
N ALA A 199 3.07 0.55 -15.68
CA ALA A 199 3.22 0.92 -17.09
C ALA A 199 2.24 0.16 -18.01
N ALA A 200 2.06 -1.14 -17.76
CA ALA A 200 1.15 -1.97 -18.53
C ALA A 200 -0.30 -1.89 -18.06
N LYS A 201 -0.57 -1.29 -16.89
CA LYS A 201 -1.86 -1.27 -16.20
C LYS A 201 -2.47 -2.67 -16.05
N LYS A 202 -1.63 -3.65 -15.67
CA LYS A 202 -2.01 -5.05 -15.61
C LYS A 202 -1.62 -5.72 -14.30
N TRP A 203 -2.50 -6.61 -13.85
CA TRP A 203 -2.27 -7.47 -12.71
C TRP A 203 -1.66 -8.81 -13.12
N THR A 204 -0.69 -9.26 -12.30
CA THR A 204 -0.29 -10.67 -12.18
C THR A 204 -0.67 -11.12 -10.78
N VAL A 205 -1.79 -11.84 -10.65
CA VAL A 205 -2.23 -12.42 -9.36
C VAL A 205 -1.50 -13.73 -9.16
N THR A 206 -0.75 -13.84 -8.07
CA THR A 206 0.03 -15.04 -7.76
C THR A 206 -0.71 -15.98 -6.82
N ASP A 207 -1.56 -15.45 -5.93
CA ASP A 207 -2.35 -16.22 -4.99
C ASP A 207 -3.61 -15.43 -4.56
N ALA A 208 -4.72 -16.13 -4.42
CA ALA A 208 -5.93 -15.62 -3.79
C ALA A 208 -6.67 -16.80 -3.17
N ARG A 209 -6.64 -16.90 -1.85
CA ARG A 209 -7.15 -18.07 -1.13
C ARG A 209 -7.66 -17.75 0.25
N SER A 210 -8.48 -18.65 0.77
CA SER A 210 -8.87 -18.65 2.18
C SER A 210 -7.69 -19.05 3.07
N ILE A 211 -7.61 -18.45 4.24
CA ILE A 211 -6.59 -18.73 5.25
C ILE A 211 -7.25 -18.92 6.63
N THR A 212 -6.50 -19.44 7.60
CA THR A 212 -6.98 -19.52 8.98
C THR A 212 -6.74 -18.21 9.73
N VAL A 213 -7.43 -18.03 10.86
CA VAL A 213 -7.24 -16.85 11.74
C VAL A 213 -5.79 -16.77 12.23
N GLU A 214 -5.16 -17.91 12.55
CA GLU A 214 -3.76 -17.93 12.99
C GLU A 214 -2.79 -17.54 11.88
N GLN A 215 -3.14 -17.85 10.62
CA GLN A 215 -2.34 -17.44 9.46
C GLN A 215 -2.51 -15.95 9.19
N ASP A 216 -3.72 -15.44 9.34
CA ASP A 216 -4.05 -14.02 9.21
C ASP A 216 -3.27 -13.19 10.24
N ASP A 217 -3.39 -13.51 11.54
CA ASP A 217 -2.67 -12.87 12.63
C ASP A 217 -1.12 -12.92 12.45
N ALA A 218 -0.62 -14.05 11.95
CA ALA A 218 0.81 -14.18 11.67
C ALA A 218 1.27 -13.27 10.51
N LEU A 219 0.44 -13.13 9.46
CA LEU A 219 0.73 -12.28 8.31
C LEU A 219 0.58 -10.80 8.65
N GLU A 220 -0.45 -10.40 9.40
CA GLU A 220 -0.57 -9.02 9.93
C GLU A 220 0.67 -8.63 10.72
N THR A 221 1.09 -9.47 11.66
CA THR A 221 2.31 -9.24 12.44
C THR A 221 3.56 -9.15 11.56
N ALA A 222 3.64 -9.95 10.49
CA ALA A 222 4.79 -9.94 9.58
C ALA A 222 4.85 -8.68 8.70
N HIS A 223 3.74 -7.99 8.52
CA HIS A 223 3.65 -6.74 7.76
C HIS A 223 3.59 -5.49 8.64
N GLY A 224 3.39 -5.66 9.96
CA GLY A 224 3.41 -4.57 10.92
C GLY A 224 4.76 -3.87 11.02
N ASP A 225 4.72 -2.62 11.43
CA ASP A 225 5.93 -1.83 11.73
C ASP A 225 6.42 -2.14 13.14
N LEU A 226 7.47 -2.97 13.23
CA LEU A 226 8.05 -3.35 14.52
C LEU A 226 8.57 -2.15 15.31
N GLU A 227 9.10 -1.13 14.66
CA GLU A 227 9.63 0.06 15.36
C GLU A 227 8.50 0.85 15.99
N GLN A 228 7.44 1.10 15.22
CA GLN A 228 6.24 1.79 15.70
C GLN A 228 5.57 1.01 16.85
N ASP A 229 5.45 -0.31 16.72
CA ASP A 229 4.88 -1.16 17.77
C ASP A 229 5.68 -1.08 19.08
N LEU A 230 7.02 -1.07 18.98
CA LEU A 230 7.90 -0.96 20.14
C LEU A 230 7.87 0.44 20.77
N GLU A 231 7.79 1.50 19.97
CA GLU A 231 7.69 2.88 20.46
C GLU A 231 6.37 3.16 21.20
N HIS A 232 5.27 2.60 20.72
CA HIS A 232 3.95 2.79 21.32
C HIS A 232 3.68 1.87 22.52
N THR A 233 4.56 0.87 22.75
CA THR A 233 4.41 -0.06 23.87
C THR A 233 5.26 0.37 25.06
N THR A 234 4.63 0.70 26.18
CA THR A 234 5.35 0.98 27.42
C THR A 234 5.69 -0.33 28.12
N PHE A 235 6.96 -0.70 28.10
CA PHE A 235 7.49 -1.85 28.84
C PHE A 235 7.91 -1.41 30.26
N GLN A 236 7.46 -2.12 31.27
CA GLN A 236 7.85 -1.86 32.66
C GLN A 236 9.24 -2.44 32.96
N LYS A 237 9.63 -3.51 32.27
CA LYS A 237 10.91 -4.20 32.43
C LYS A 237 11.44 -4.70 31.09
N GLU A 238 12.75 -4.92 31.00
CA GLU A 238 13.38 -5.51 29.81
C GLU A 238 12.88 -6.92 29.52
N GLU A 239 12.53 -7.70 30.55
CA GLU A 239 11.94 -9.03 30.41
C GLU A 239 10.60 -9.00 29.70
N ASP A 240 9.75 -7.97 29.94
CA ASP A 240 8.46 -7.80 29.29
C ASP A 240 8.68 -7.51 27.78
N LYS A 241 9.68 -6.68 27.45
CA LYS A 241 10.09 -6.42 26.05
C LYS A 241 10.59 -7.69 25.38
N ALA A 242 11.43 -8.46 26.06
CA ALA A 242 11.98 -9.71 25.53
C ALA A 242 10.86 -10.73 25.24
N GLN A 243 9.86 -10.83 26.11
CA GLN A 243 8.73 -11.72 25.94
C GLN A 243 7.86 -11.29 24.72
N SER A 244 7.60 -9.98 24.56
CA SER A 244 6.86 -9.44 23.44
C SER A 244 7.57 -9.72 22.11
N LEU A 245 8.88 -9.47 22.05
CA LEU A 245 9.71 -9.76 20.87
C LEU A 245 9.74 -11.26 20.52
N ASP A 246 9.79 -12.14 21.52
CA ASP A 246 9.75 -13.60 21.26
C ASP A 246 8.41 -14.03 20.66
N GLN A 247 7.29 -13.45 21.14
CA GLN A 247 5.97 -13.71 20.56
C GLN A 247 5.87 -13.20 19.12
N THR A 248 6.30 -11.96 18.86
CA THR A 248 6.34 -11.37 17.51
C THR A 248 7.19 -12.20 16.56
N MET A 249 8.41 -12.58 16.98
CA MET A 249 9.30 -13.42 16.19
C MET A 249 8.65 -14.77 15.83
N ASN A 250 7.96 -15.41 16.78
CA ASN A 250 7.27 -16.67 16.52
C ASN A 250 6.15 -16.52 15.51
N LYS A 251 5.39 -15.41 15.54
CA LYS A 251 4.34 -15.12 14.56
C LYS A 251 4.96 -14.89 13.16
N VAL A 252 5.98 -14.04 13.04
CA VAL A 252 6.65 -13.78 11.77
C VAL A 252 7.30 -15.04 11.18
N TYR A 253 7.87 -15.90 12.03
CA TYR A 253 8.39 -17.21 11.59
C TYR A 253 7.27 -18.13 11.05
N ARG A 254 6.10 -18.14 11.67
CA ARG A 254 4.92 -18.87 11.17
C ARG A 254 4.43 -18.29 9.84
N ALA A 255 4.42 -16.97 9.69
CA ALA A 255 4.10 -16.34 8.41
C ALA A 255 5.08 -16.77 7.30
N ALA A 256 6.39 -16.83 7.60
CA ALA A 256 7.39 -17.33 6.67
C ALA A 256 7.15 -18.81 6.32
N GLN A 257 6.78 -19.66 7.29
CA GLN A 257 6.43 -21.05 7.04
C GLN A 257 5.25 -21.20 6.09
N PHE A 258 4.28 -20.34 6.23
CA PHE A 258 3.04 -20.37 5.44
C PHE A 258 3.20 -19.84 4.01
N ILE A 259 4.05 -18.82 3.83
CA ILE A 259 4.22 -18.11 2.54
C ILE A 259 5.33 -18.72 1.69
N LEU A 260 6.43 -19.15 2.30
CA LEU A 260 7.60 -19.59 1.55
C LEU A 260 7.41 -20.99 0.95
N PRO A 261 7.95 -21.22 -0.26
CA PRO A 261 8.05 -22.58 -0.80
C PRO A 261 8.79 -23.51 0.17
N PRO A 262 8.40 -24.80 0.26
CA PRO A 262 8.95 -25.74 1.24
C PRO A 262 10.48 -25.81 1.28
N ALA A 263 11.14 -25.78 0.12
CA ALA A 263 12.61 -25.81 0.02
C ALA A 263 13.25 -24.56 0.63
N ARG A 264 12.67 -23.36 0.39
CA ARG A 264 13.14 -22.10 0.95
C ARG A 264 12.91 -22.06 2.47
N PHE A 265 11.72 -22.48 2.91
CA PHE A 265 11.42 -22.55 4.34
C PHE A 265 12.36 -23.53 5.09
N ALA A 266 12.75 -24.66 4.48
CA ALA A 266 13.70 -25.59 5.07
C ALA A 266 15.09 -24.94 5.34
N ALA A 267 15.50 -23.99 4.50
CA ALA A 267 16.71 -23.18 4.75
C ALA A 267 16.51 -22.23 5.94
N VAL A 268 15.40 -21.49 5.95
CA VAL A 268 15.03 -20.59 7.06
C VAL A 268 14.98 -21.34 8.39
N LYS A 269 14.43 -22.56 8.40
CA LYS A 269 14.39 -23.40 9.60
C LYS A 269 15.78 -23.74 10.14
N ARG A 270 16.74 -24.09 9.28
CA ARG A 270 18.13 -24.36 9.71
C ARG A 270 18.78 -23.10 10.28
N GLU A 271 18.63 -21.97 9.59
CA GLU A 271 19.14 -20.68 10.07
C GLU A 271 18.53 -20.29 11.42
N GLN A 272 17.24 -20.54 11.62
CA GLN A 272 16.55 -20.25 12.87
C GLN A 272 17.13 -21.07 14.03
N ILE A 273 17.46 -22.33 13.83
CA ILE A 273 18.07 -23.17 14.85
C ILE A 273 19.44 -22.62 15.28
N GLU A 274 20.27 -22.22 14.32
CA GLU A 274 21.60 -21.64 14.63
C GLU A 274 21.46 -20.26 15.29
N TRP A 275 20.48 -19.47 14.85
CA TRP A 275 20.19 -18.18 15.47
C TRP A 275 19.71 -18.33 16.93
N LEU A 276 18.85 -19.32 17.24
CA LEU A 276 18.41 -19.59 18.62
C LEU A 276 19.60 -19.86 19.56
N LYS A 277 20.59 -20.61 19.11
CA LYS A 277 21.81 -20.84 19.89
C LYS A 277 22.56 -19.53 20.22
N LYS A 278 22.64 -18.60 19.25
CA LYS A 278 23.25 -17.28 19.44
C LYS A 278 22.46 -16.43 20.43
N ARG A 279 21.14 -16.39 20.28
CA ARG A 279 20.25 -15.67 21.19
C ARG A 279 20.40 -16.16 22.62
N ASP A 280 20.38 -17.48 22.82
CA ASP A 280 20.44 -18.09 24.15
C ASP A 280 21.81 -17.93 24.82
N ALA A 281 22.88 -17.74 24.04
CA ALA A 281 24.22 -17.45 24.50
C ALA A 281 24.48 -15.96 24.78
N ALA A 282 23.51 -15.06 24.48
CA ALA A 282 23.70 -13.64 24.70
C ALA A 282 23.84 -13.30 26.20
N PRO A 283 24.79 -12.41 26.58
CA PRO A 283 25.17 -12.18 27.97
C PRO A 283 24.12 -11.38 28.77
N SER A 284 23.22 -10.67 28.10
CA SER A 284 22.20 -9.84 28.75
C SER A 284 20.84 -9.91 28.03
N THR A 285 19.78 -9.50 28.74
CA THR A 285 18.42 -9.38 28.18
C THR A 285 18.38 -8.33 27.06
N ASP A 286 19.07 -7.19 27.21
CA ASP A 286 19.17 -6.15 26.17
C ASP A 286 19.80 -6.69 24.87
N GLU A 287 20.87 -7.48 24.99
CA GLU A 287 21.48 -8.09 23.81
C GLU A 287 20.58 -9.14 23.14
N LYS A 288 19.81 -9.89 23.93
CA LYS A 288 18.78 -10.78 23.39
C LYS A 288 17.71 -10.02 22.63
N CYS A 289 17.22 -8.88 23.17
CA CYS A 289 16.25 -8.03 22.50
C CYS A 289 16.78 -7.55 21.14
N LYS A 290 17.99 -7.01 21.07
CA LYS A 290 18.61 -6.56 19.82
C LYS A 290 18.74 -7.68 18.77
N LEU A 291 19.11 -8.88 19.21
CA LEU A 291 19.16 -10.05 18.31
C LEU A 291 17.78 -10.43 17.79
N MET A 292 16.74 -10.34 18.62
CA MET A 292 15.36 -10.64 18.24
C MET A 292 14.81 -9.59 17.25
N GLU A 293 15.00 -8.30 17.51
CA GLU A 293 14.62 -7.22 16.60
C GLU A 293 15.25 -7.40 15.21
N ALA A 294 16.54 -7.64 15.15
CA ALA A 294 17.25 -7.89 13.89
C ALA A 294 16.72 -9.15 13.17
N ARG A 295 16.37 -10.20 13.92
CA ARG A 295 15.85 -11.43 13.32
C ARG A 295 14.42 -11.26 12.82
N ILE A 296 13.57 -10.53 13.53
CA ILE A 296 12.21 -10.21 13.11
C ILE A 296 12.26 -9.46 11.78
N LYS A 297 13.04 -8.38 11.68
CA LYS A 297 13.22 -7.62 10.43
C LYS A 297 13.70 -8.52 9.28
N ALA A 298 14.68 -9.40 9.53
CA ALA A 298 15.16 -10.32 8.51
C ALA A 298 14.08 -11.33 8.05
N LEU A 299 13.24 -11.80 8.95
CA LEU A 299 12.12 -12.69 8.62
C LEU A 299 11.00 -11.95 7.88
N GLN A 300 10.67 -10.71 8.29
CA GLN A 300 9.71 -9.85 7.59
C GLN A 300 10.11 -9.64 6.13
N GLU A 301 11.40 -9.39 5.86
CA GLU A 301 11.93 -9.28 4.49
C GLU A 301 11.75 -10.57 3.67
N LEU A 302 11.79 -11.72 4.28
CA LEU A 302 11.59 -13.01 3.61
C LEU A 302 10.13 -13.30 3.31
N VAL A 303 9.22 -12.79 4.13
CA VAL A 303 7.78 -12.98 3.95
C VAL A 303 7.26 -12.19 2.74
N TRP A 304 7.91 -11.07 2.42
CA TRP A 304 7.65 -10.35 1.18
C TRP A 304 8.24 -11.10 -0.04
#